data_592bb1284a9116ebca93e4c50dae600f
#
_entry.id   592bb1284a9116ebca93e4c50dae600f
#
_cell.length_a   1.000
_cell.length_b   1.000
_cell.length_c   1.000
_cell.angle_alpha   90.00
_cell.angle_beta   90.00
_cell.angle_gamma   90.00
#
_symmetry.space_group_name_H-M   'P 1'
#
loop_
_entity.id
_entity.type
_entity.pdbx_description
1 polymer ?
#
loop_
_entity_poly.entity_id
_entity_poly.type
_entity_poly.pdbx_seq_one_letter_code
_entity_poly.pdbx_strand_id
1 'polypeptide(L)'
;MEEYLLTARSVTHAQRKTQALAQNGMRAAMGRAPVGLTGSGCGYVLRMPASGAPEAAALLRSLGIGPLRVFRRQGSEYSEVEV
;
A
#
# COMPACT_ATOMS: atom_id res chain seq x y z
N MET A 1 -10.79 10.00 -8.65
CA MET A 1 -10.59 9.74 -7.24
C MET A 1 -9.17 9.26 -7.01
N GLU A 2 -8.49 9.82 -6.02
CA GLU A 2 -7.12 9.41 -5.75
C GLU A 2 -7.08 8.11 -4.96
N GLU A 3 -6.11 7.30 -5.29
CA GLU A 3 -5.89 6.02 -4.64
C GLU A 3 -4.41 5.90 -4.29
N TYR A 4 -4.12 5.38 -3.11
CA TYR A 4 -2.75 5.15 -2.70
C TYR A 4 -2.44 3.67 -2.74
N LEU A 5 -1.21 3.37 -3.14
CA LEU A 5 -0.71 2.00 -3.24
C LEU A 5 0.45 1.85 -2.27
N LEU A 6 0.28 0.96 -1.29
CA LEU A 6 1.32 0.67 -0.31
C LEU A 6 1.98 -0.64 -0.70
N THR A 7 3.29 -0.63 -0.90
CA THR A 7 3.98 -1.81 -1.44
C THR A 7 4.17 -2.91 -0.41
N ALA A 8 4.24 -4.14 -0.89
CA ALA A 8 4.55 -5.30 -0.08
C ALA A 8 5.43 -6.23 -0.91
N ARG A 9 6.35 -6.93 -0.25
CA ARG A 9 7.31 -7.81 -0.93
C ARG A 9 6.67 -9.02 -1.57
N SER A 10 5.65 -9.57 -0.93
CA SER A 10 5.05 -10.81 -1.35
C SER A 10 3.60 -10.83 -0.93
N VAL A 11 2.87 -11.87 -1.38
CA VAL A 11 1.48 -12.03 -0.99
C VAL A 11 1.36 -12.21 0.53
N THR A 12 2.30 -12.90 1.15
CA THR A 12 2.27 -13.10 2.61
C THR A 12 2.39 -11.78 3.35
N HIS A 13 3.32 -10.92 2.92
CA HIS A 13 3.48 -9.60 3.52
C HIS A 13 2.25 -8.74 3.29
N ALA A 14 1.68 -8.81 2.08
CA ALA A 14 0.47 -8.06 1.77
C ALA A 14 -0.70 -8.50 2.64
N GLN A 15 -0.87 -9.80 2.82
CA GLN A 15 -1.93 -10.34 3.68
C GLN A 15 -1.78 -9.87 5.13
N ARG A 16 -0.55 -9.91 5.65
CA ARG A 16 -0.28 -9.47 7.02
C ARG A 16 -0.64 -8.00 7.20
N LYS A 17 -0.25 -7.16 6.25
CA LYS A 17 -0.57 -5.74 6.30
C LYS A 17 -2.07 -5.49 6.20
N THR A 18 -2.74 -6.21 5.31
CA THR A 18 -4.19 -6.09 5.14
C THR A 18 -4.92 -6.46 6.43
N GLN A 19 -4.49 -7.55 7.07
CA GLN A 19 -5.10 -7.98 8.33
C GLN A 19 -4.89 -6.97 9.45
N ALA A 20 -3.68 -6.42 9.55
CA ALA A 20 -3.38 -5.41 10.57
C ALA A 20 -4.28 -4.18 10.38
N LEU A 21 -4.46 -3.74 9.15
CA LEU A 21 -5.32 -2.60 8.87
C LEU A 21 -6.78 -2.92 9.21
N ALA A 22 -7.24 -4.11 8.82
CA ALA A 22 -8.62 -4.52 9.08
C ALA A 22 -8.92 -4.56 10.58
N GLN A 23 -7.97 -5.04 11.38
CA GLN A 23 -8.12 -5.09 12.83
C GLN A 23 -8.24 -3.71 13.45
N ASN A 24 -7.83 -2.69 12.74
CA ASN A 24 -7.89 -1.31 13.20
C ASN A 24 -8.94 -0.49 12.45
N GLY A 25 -9.89 -1.17 11.81
CA GLY A 25 -11.00 -0.51 11.14
C GLY A 25 -10.66 0.11 9.80
N MET A 26 -9.52 -0.24 9.22
CA MET A 26 -9.11 0.28 7.93
C MET A 26 -9.24 -0.78 6.85
N ARG A 27 -9.71 -0.38 5.68
CA ARG A 27 -9.87 -1.30 4.56
C ARG A 27 -8.86 -1.01 3.48
N ALA A 28 -8.25 -2.07 2.97
CA ALA A 28 -7.35 -1.98 1.83
C ALA A 28 -7.57 -3.21 0.97
N ALA A 29 -7.50 -3.03 -0.35
CA ALA A 29 -7.63 -4.13 -1.29
C ALA A 29 -6.23 -4.57 -1.70
N MET A 30 -5.98 -5.88 -1.63
CA MET A 30 -4.69 -6.45 -1.99
C MET A 30 -4.69 -6.80 -3.48
N GLY A 31 -3.57 -6.54 -4.15
CA GLY A 31 -3.43 -6.89 -5.55
C GLY A 31 -1.98 -6.87 -5.99
N ARG A 32 -1.74 -7.27 -7.21
CA ARG A 32 -0.39 -7.23 -7.78
C ARG A 32 0.00 -5.80 -8.09
N ALA A 33 1.28 -5.49 -7.89
CA ALA A 33 1.80 -4.18 -8.26
C ALA A 33 1.72 -4.01 -9.78
N PRO A 34 1.36 -2.80 -10.25
CA PRO A 34 1.39 -2.53 -11.68
C PRO A 34 2.79 -2.74 -12.25
N VAL A 35 2.85 -3.16 -13.51
CA VAL A 35 4.12 -3.40 -14.19
C VAL A 35 4.92 -2.11 -14.21
N GLY A 36 6.19 -2.22 -13.79
CA GLY A 36 7.09 -1.09 -13.79
C GLY A 36 6.96 -0.15 -12.61
N LEU A 37 5.99 -0.36 -11.72
CA LEU A 37 5.78 0.56 -10.60
C LEU A 37 6.99 0.61 -9.67
N THR A 38 7.52 -0.56 -9.30
CA THR A 38 8.64 -0.64 -8.38
C THR A 38 9.97 -0.88 -9.08
N GLY A 39 9.95 -1.04 -10.39
CA GLY A 39 11.14 -1.31 -11.17
C GLY A 39 11.66 -2.74 -11.07
N SER A 40 11.24 -3.50 -10.09
CA SER A 40 11.70 -4.87 -9.90
C SER A 40 10.80 -5.92 -10.53
N GLY A 41 9.63 -5.51 -11.00
CA GLY A 41 8.70 -6.39 -11.68
C GLY A 41 7.97 -7.39 -10.79
N CYS A 42 8.26 -7.41 -9.51
CA CYS A 42 7.63 -8.32 -8.57
C CYS A 42 7.10 -7.54 -7.38
N GLY A 43 5.97 -8.00 -6.86
CA GLY A 43 5.45 -7.44 -5.64
C GLY A 43 3.94 -7.30 -5.65
N TYR A 44 3.44 -6.94 -4.51
CA TYR A 44 2.02 -6.73 -4.28
C TYR A 44 1.82 -5.34 -3.70
N VAL A 45 0.61 -4.83 -3.84
CA VAL A 45 0.25 -3.54 -3.28
C VAL A 45 -1.05 -3.65 -2.51
N LEU A 46 -1.22 -2.77 -1.55
CA LEU A 46 -2.49 -2.54 -0.88
C LEU A 46 -3.05 -1.25 -1.45
N ARG A 47 -4.24 -1.32 -2.02
CA ARG A 47 -4.91 -0.14 -2.59
C ARG A 47 -5.91 0.38 -1.60
N MET A 48 -5.89 1.67 -1.36
CA MET A 48 -6.80 2.28 -0.42
C MET A 48 -7.05 3.74 -0.78
N PRO A 49 -8.16 4.32 -0.29
CA PRO A 49 -8.43 5.73 -0.55
C PRO A 49 -7.34 6.62 0.04
N ALA A 50 -7.10 7.75 -0.61
CA ALA A 50 -6.10 8.69 -0.17
C ALA A 50 -6.35 9.19 1.25
N SER A 51 -7.61 9.29 1.66
CA SER A 51 -7.96 9.82 2.97
C SER A 51 -7.46 8.96 4.13
N GLY A 52 -7.30 7.66 3.92
CA GLY A 52 -6.83 6.76 4.98
C GLY A 52 -5.37 6.37 4.89
N ALA A 53 -4.70 6.71 3.80
CA ALA A 53 -3.36 6.22 3.54
C ALA A 53 -2.31 6.68 4.56
N PRO A 54 -2.26 7.95 4.98
CA PRO A 54 -1.27 8.36 5.98
C PRO A 54 -1.43 7.63 7.30
N GLU A 55 -2.66 7.45 7.77
CA GLU A 55 -2.91 6.72 9.00
C GLU A 55 -2.51 5.26 8.87
N ALA A 56 -2.83 4.64 7.73
CA ALA A 56 -2.47 3.25 7.49
C ALA A 56 -0.97 3.08 7.48
N ALA A 57 -0.24 3.95 6.80
CA ALA A 57 1.22 3.88 6.76
C ALA A 57 1.82 4.04 8.15
N ALA A 58 1.32 4.99 8.93
CA ALA A 58 1.79 5.22 10.28
C ALA A 58 1.53 4.00 11.17
N LEU A 59 0.36 3.40 11.06
CA LEU A 59 0.03 2.20 11.82
C LEU A 59 0.96 1.05 11.49
N LEU A 60 1.16 0.79 10.20
CA LEU A 60 2.04 -0.30 9.78
C LEU A 60 3.48 -0.08 10.25
N ARG A 61 3.94 1.15 10.21
CA ARG A 61 5.29 1.47 10.72
C ARG A 61 5.38 1.22 12.22
N SER A 62 4.34 1.58 12.97
CA SER A 62 4.34 1.37 14.42
C SER A 62 4.35 -0.10 14.79
N LEU A 63 3.85 -0.96 13.90
CA LEU A 63 3.86 -2.40 14.09
C LEU A 63 5.12 -3.07 13.56
N GLY A 64 6.03 -2.30 12.97
CA GLY A 64 7.25 -2.85 12.40
C GLY A 64 7.05 -3.54 11.06
N ILE A 65 5.91 -3.35 10.42
CA ILE A 65 5.59 -3.96 9.12
C ILE A 65 5.19 -2.90 8.09
N GLY A 66 5.76 -1.71 8.21
CA GLY A 66 5.44 -0.60 7.34
C GLY A 66 5.68 -0.90 5.87
N PRO A 67 5.02 -0.15 4.99
CA PRO A 67 5.25 -0.31 3.55
C PRO A 67 6.66 0.14 3.21
N LEU A 68 7.25 -0.50 2.20
CA LEU A 68 8.56 -0.10 1.71
C LEU A 68 8.47 1.20 0.93
N ARG A 69 7.42 1.35 0.13
CA ARG A 69 7.17 2.53 -0.69
C ARG A 69 5.68 2.78 -0.78
N VAL A 70 5.31 4.03 -0.96
CA VAL A 70 3.92 4.42 -1.12
C VAL A 70 3.80 5.23 -2.40
N PHE A 71 2.82 4.89 -3.23
CA PHE A 71 2.57 5.57 -4.49
C PHE A 71 1.16 6.15 -4.49
N ARG A 72 1.01 7.29 -5.12
CA ARG A 72 -0.30 7.90 -5.36
C ARG A 72 -0.66 7.67 -6.82
N ARG A 73 -1.87 7.21 -7.05
CA ARG A 73 -2.40 7.02 -8.39
C ARG A 73 -3.41 8.10 -8.71
N GLN A 74 -3.22 8.77 -9.83
CA GLN A 74 -4.18 9.73 -10.39
C GLN A 74 -4.42 9.34 -11.84
N GLY A 75 -5.62 8.83 -12.13
CA GLY A 75 -5.91 8.30 -13.45
C GLY A 75 -4.99 7.13 -13.75
N SER A 76 -4.16 7.25 -14.78
CA SER A 76 -3.20 6.21 -15.16
C SER A 76 -1.78 6.51 -14.71
N GLU A 77 -1.59 7.59 -13.94
CA GLU A 77 -0.26 7.99 -13.50
C GLU A 77 -0.01 7.62 -12.06
N TYR A 78 1.23 7.23 -11.77
CA TYR A 78 1.68 6.85 -10.43
C TYR A 78 2.83 7.74 -10.02
N SER A 79 2.77 8.25 -8.79
CA SER A 79 3.83 9.08 -8.24
C SER A 79 4.20 8.57 -6.86
N GLU A 80 5.48 8.39 -6.60
CA GLU A 80 5.92 8.01 -5.28
C GLU A 80 5.75 9.18 -4.32
N VAL A 81 5.21 8.92 -3.13
CA VAL A 81 4.96 9.95 -2.13
C VAL A 81 5.47 9.50 -0.77
N GLU A 82 5.71 10.47 0.09
CA GLU A 82 6.04 10.20 1.48
C GLU A 82 4.82 10.46 2.34
N VAL A 83 4.48 9.49 3.16
CA VAL A 83 3.37 9.61 4.09
C VAL A 83 3.76 9.12 5.48
#